data_a06e7c540afa5994d9d23c2e19ca6a8b
#
_entry.id   a06e7c540afa5994d9d23c2e19ca6a8b
#
_cell.length_a   1.000
_cell.length_b   1.000
_cell.length_c   1.000
_cell.angle_alpha   90.00
_cell.angle_beta   90.00
_cell.angle_gamma   90.00
#
_symmetry.space_group_name_H-M   'P 1'
#
loop_
_entity.id
_entity.type
_entity.pdbx_description
1 polymer ?
#
loop_
_entity_poly.entity_id
_entity_poly.type
_entity_poly.pdbx_seq_one_letter_code
_entity_poly.pdbx_strand_id
1 'polypeptide(L)'
;MEARTLLVVNPAAGGGRAARSLDHVLEALRPWGDFEIAVTRAGEVRPAERIVREAVARGVGRIAVLGGDGTASQALNGLRRDNGSIAPAHLALIPAGTGRDFARSTGAPRNPIAAAQALVHGATVRTVDVGVVTFPTMQERLFLNVASFGVSAQIAHALEEYPQLK
;
A
#
# COMPACT_ATOMS: atom_id res chain seq x y z
N MET A 1 -2.23 -10.20 -23.25
CA MET A 1 -1.04 -10.21 -22.36
C MET A 1 -1.54 -10.03 -20.94
N GLU A 2 -1.28 -10.98 -20.07
CA GLU A 2 -1.58 -10.79 -18.66
C GLU A 2 -0.77 -9.62 -18.07
N ALA A 3 -1.43 -8.81 -17.24
CA ALA A 3 -0.77 -7.68 -16.63
C ALA A 3 0.28 -8.20 -15.62
N ARG A 4 1.53 -7.71 -15.75
CA ARG A 4 2.61 -8.01 -14.81
C ARG A 4 2.18 -7.60 -13.39
N THR A 5 2.52 -8.41 -12.42
CA THR A 5 2.12 -8.23 -11.02
C THR A 5 3.32 -7.94 -10.14
N LEU A 6 3.18 -7.03 -9.19
CA LEU A 6 4.16 -6.73 -8.14
C LEU A 6 3.53 -6.89 -6.76
N LEU A 7 4.21 -7.60 -5.87
CA LEU A 7 3.93 -7.61 -4.44
C LEU A 7 4.94 -6.72 -3.72
N VAL A 8 4.46 -5.61 -3.16
CA VAL A 8 5.25 -4.73 -2.28
C VAL A 8 5.06 -5.19 -0.83
N VAL A 9 6.15 -5.50 -0.15
CA VAL A 9 6.14 -5.99 1.23
C VAL A 9 6.77 -4.95 2.16
N ASN A 10 6.04 -4.53 3.19
CA ASN A 10 6.61 -3.77 4.30
C ASN A 10 6.71 -4.69 5.54
N PRO A 11 7.87 -5.31 5.79
CA PRO A 11 8.01 -6.29 6.86
C PRO A 11 7.77 -5.71 8.27
N ALA A 12 8.01 -4.42 8.47
CA ALA A 12 7.80 -3.75 9.75
C ALA A 12 6.32 -3.45 10.06
N ALA A 13 5.43 -3.56 9.07
CA ALA A 13 4.02 -3.21 9.26
C ALA A 13 3.35 -4.07 10.34
N GLY A 14 2.56 -3.38 11.19
CA GLY A 14 1.85 -4.00 12.31
C GLY A 14 2.75 -4.64 13.36
N GLY A 15 3.90 -4.03 13.65
CA GLY A 15 4.87 -4.58 14.59
C GLY A 15 5.46 -5.92 14.10
N GLY A 16 5.76 -6.01 12.80
CA GLY A 16 6.32 -7.22 12.17
C GLY A 16 5.27 -8.28 11.79
N ARG A 17 3.97 -7.96 11.86
CA ARG A 17 2.90 -8.89 11.43
C ARG A 17 3.06 -9.24 9.95
N ALA A 18 3.39 -8.26 9.10
CA ALA A 18 3.62 -8.49 7.68
C ALA A 18 4.72 -9.53 7.45
N ALA A 19 5.86 -9.40 8.13
CA ALA A 19 6.94 -10.38 8.04
C ALA A 19 6.50 -11.78 8.49
N ARG A 20 5.80 -11.87 9.63
CA ARG A 20 5.33 -13.17 10.16
C ARG A 20 4.29 -13.86 9.28
N SER A 21 3.53 -13.11 8.50
CA SER A 21 2.50 -13.68 7.61
C SER A 21 2.98 -13.89 6.17
N LEU A 22 4.20 -13.48 5.84
CA LEU A 22 4.69 -13.42 4.46
C LEU A 22 4.60 -14.79 3.76
N ASP A 23 5.16 -15.84 4.35
CA ASP A 23 5.19 -17.16 3.73
C ASP A 23 3.77 -17.70 3.43
N HIS A 24 2.83 -17.52 4.37
CA HIS A 24 1.44 -17.92 4.17
C HIS A 24 0.74 -17.05 3.11
N VAL A 25 1.08 -15.77 3.03
CA VAL A 25 0.56 -14.87 1.98
C VAL A 25 1.09 -15.27 0.60
N LEU A 26 2.38 -15.60 0.50
CA LEU A 26 2.98 -16.07 -0.75
C LEU A 26 2.35 -17.39 -1.20
N GLU A 27 2.12 -18.32 -0.28
CA GLU A 27 1.42 -19.57 -0.58
C GLU A 27 0.00 -19.31 -1.08
N ALA A 28 -0.74 -18.41 -0.42
CA ALA A 28 -2.09 -18.02 -0.82
C ALA A 28 -2.14 -17.31 -2.18
N LEU A 29 -1.09 -16.57 -2.55
CA LEU A 29 -0.98 -15.89 -3.84
C LEU A 29 -0.47 -16.77 -4.98
N ARG A 30 0.04 -17.97 -4.71
CA ARG A 30 0.62 -18.86 -5.71
C ARG A 30 -0.27 -19.05 -6.95
N PRO A 31 -1.61 -19.23 -6.84
CA PRO A 31 -2.47 -19.35 -8.02
C PRO A 31 -2.65 -18.05 -8.82
N TRP A 32 -2.18 -16.92 -8.32
CA TRP A 32 -2.26 -15.63 -9.01
C TRP A 32 -1.26 -15.52 -10.18
N GLY A 33 -0.40 -16.51 -10.35
CA GLY A 33 0.63 -16.60 -11.36
C GLY A 33 1.94 -15.95 -10.91
N ASP A 34 2.83 -15.66 -11.86
CA ASP A 34 4.13 -15.08 -11.57
C ASP A 34 3.99 -13.61 -11.16
N PHE A 35 4.69 -13.24 -10.09
CA PHE A 35 4.77 -11.87 -9.62
C PHE A 35 6.17 -11.52 -9.09
N GLU A 36 6.55 -10.26 -9.27
CA GLU A 36 7.76 -9.70 -8.69
C GLU A 36 7.50 -9.42 -7.20
N ILE A 37 8.52 -9.59 -6.35
CA ILE A 37 8.45 -9.22 -4.92
C ILE A 37 9.47 -8.11 -4.67
N ALA A 38 9.00 -7.01 -4.08
CA ALA A 38 9.86 -5.92 -3.63
C ALA A 38 9.61 -5.62 -2.14
N VAL A 39 10.69 -5.60 -1.38
CA VAL A 39 10.65 -5.41 0.07
C VAL A 39 11.12 -3.99 0.41
N THR A 40 10.32 -3.26 1.19
CA THR A 40 10.72 -1.95 1.70
C THR A 40 11.79 -2.08 2.78
N ARG A 41 12.71 -1.13 2.82
CA ARG A 41 13.76 -1.10 3.84
C ARG A 41 13.49 -0.01 4.86
N ALA A 42 13.81 -0.29 6.12
CA ALA A 42 13.76 0.72 7.17
C ALA A 42 14.79 1.83 6.90
N GLY A 43 14.45 3.07 7.22
CA GLY A 43 15.30 4.23 6.98
C GLY A 43 15.24 4.84 5.58
N GLU A 44 14.65 4.16 4.60
CA GLU A 44 14.40 4.75 3.28
C GLU A 44 13.21 5.72 3.32
N VAL A 45 13.34 6.82 2.60
CA VAL A 45 12.24 7.80 2.45
C VAL A 45 11.24 7.28 1.42
N ARG A 46 10.02 7.00 1.86
CA ARG A 46 8.90 6.57 1.02
C ARG A 46 9.25 5.40 0.07
N PRO A 47 9.77 4.29 0.59
CA PRO A 47 10.27 3.21 -0.26
C PRO A 47 9.20 2.59 -1.15
N ALA A 48 7.97 2.41 -0.66
CA ALA A 48 6.89 1.83 -1.46
C ALA A 48 6.46 2.73 -2.62
N GLU A 49 6.53 4.06 -2.45
CA GLU A 49 6.26 5.02 -3.53
C GLU A 49 7.29 4.87 -4.66
N ARG A 50 8.57 4.84 -4.33
CA ARG A 50 9.64 4.64 -5.31
C ARG A 50 9.50 3.31 -6.04
N ILE A 51 9.33 2.22 -5.30
CA ILE A 51 9.17 0.86 -5.85
C ILE A 51 8.02 0.80 -6.86
N VAL A 52 6.86 1.36 -6.49
CA VAL A 52 5.67 1.33 -7.37
C VAL A 52 5.88 2.22 -8.59
N ARG A 53 6.46 3.41 -8.45
CA ARG A 53 6.76 4.31 -9.58
C ARG A 53 7.67 3.62 -10.61
N GLU A 54 8.73 2.98 -10.16
CA GLU A 54 9.63 2.22 -11.03
C GLU A 54 8.93 1.04 -11.71
N ALA A 55 8.05 0.33 -10.98
CA ALA A 55 7.33 -0.81 -11.51
C ALA A 55 6.32 -0.41 -12.60
N VAL A 56 5.52 0.63 -12.38
CA VAL A 56 4.56 1.09 -13.40
C VAL A 56 5.24 1.66 -14.62
N ALA A 57 6.43 2.26 -14.47
CA ALA A 57 7.25 2.68 -15.61
C ALA A 57 7.71 1.49 -16.48
N ARG A 58 7.85 0.29 -15.90
CA ARG A 58 8.14 -0.97 -16.61
C ARG A 58 6.90 -1.70 -17.11
N GLY A 59 5.69 -1.12 -16.95
CA GLY A 59 4.44 -1.69 -17.43
C GLY A 59 3.77 -2.66 -16.46
N VAL A 60 4.09 -2.62 -15.16
CA VAL A 60 3.35 -3.37 -14.13
C VAL A 60 1.95 -2.79 -14.01
N GLY A 61 0.93 -3.63 -14.17
CA GLY A 61 -0.48 -3.24 -14.14
C GLY A 61 -1.25 -3.72 -12.91
N ARG A 62 -0.68 -4.62 -12.10
CA ARG A 62 -1.29 -5.10 -10.85
C ARG A 62 -0.29 -4.97 -9.71
N ILE A 63 -0.69 -4.30 -8.64
CA ILE A 63 0.16 -4.05 -7.47
C ILE A 63 -0.59 -4.51 -6.23
N ALA A 64 -0.02 -5.46 -5.50
CA ALA A 64 -0.47 -5.83 -4.17
C ALA A 64 0.47 -5.28 -3.11
N VAL A 65 -0.06 -4.82 -2.00
CA VAL A 65 0.71 -4.24 -0.88
C VAL A 65 0.46 -5.07 0.37
N LEU A 66 1.43 -5.84 0.80
CA LEU A 66 1.44 -6.46 2.13
C LEU A 66 2.00 -5.43 3.14
N GLY A 67 1.10 -4.72 3.78
CA GLY A 67 1.49 -3.59 4.65
C GLY A 67 0.33 -2.96 5.40
N GLY A 68 0.54 -1.76 5.91
CA GLY A 68 -0.49 -0.92 6.54
C GLY A 68 -0.97 0.19 5.61
N ASP A 69 -1.92 1.01 6.13
CA ASP A 69 -2.49 2.15 5.40
C ASP A 69 -1.41 3.14 4.90
N GLY A 70 -0.35 3.36 5.68
CA GLY A 70 0.78 4.20 5.28
C GLY A 70 1.55 3.62 4.07
N THR A 71 1.75 2.30 4.01
CA THR A 71 2.40 1.65 2.86
C THR A 71 1.49 1.72 1.63
N ALA A 72 0.19 1.53 1.80
CA ALA A 72 -0.80 1.66 0.73
C ALA A 72 -0.85 3.12 0.19
N SER A 73 -0.79 4.11 1.09
CA SER A 73 -0.72 5.53 0.71
C SER A 73 0.56 5.86 -0.09
N GLN A 74 1.71 5.31 0.29
CA GLN A 74 2.94 5.45 -0.49
C GLN A 74 2.79 4.79 -1.86
N ALA A 75 2.26 3.57 -1.93
CA ALA A 75 2.03 2.86 -3.19
C ALA A 75 1.10 3.64 -4.12
N LEU A 76 0.01 4.21 -3.61
CA LEU A 76 -0.87 5.10 -4.37
C LEU A 76 -0.12 6.28 -4.97
N ASN A 77 0.73 6.95 -4.18
CA ASN A 77 1.53 8.06 -4.67
C ASN A 77 2.58 7.63 -5.71
N GLY A 78 3.02 6.38 -5.67
CA GLY A 78 3.87 5.78 -6.70
C GLY A 78 3.16 5.57 -8.04
N LEU A 79 1.82 5.51 -8.06
CA LEU A 79 1.02 5.44 -9.29
C LEU A 79 0.92 6.81 -9.98
N ARG A 80 1.21 7.91 -9.30
CA ARG A 80 1.13 9.25 -9.88
C ARG A 80 2.30 9.49 -10.82
N ARG A 81 1.98 9.87 -12.05
CA ARG A 81 2.94 10.23 -13.09
C ARG A 81 3.33 11.70 -12.98
N ASP A 82 4.44 12.08 -13.60
CA ASP A 82 4.94 13.46 -13.59
C ASP A 82 3.96 14.47 -14.24
N ASN A 83 3.14 14.01 -15.17
CA ASN A 83 2.06 14.82 -15.77
C ASN A 83 0.81 14.94 -14.89
N GLY A 84 0.84 14.46 -13.65
CA GLY A 84 -0.26 14.49 -12.70
C GLY A 84 -1.30 13.37 -12.87
N SER A 85 -1.29 12.62 -13.96
CA SER A 85 -2.21 11.49 -14.16
C SER A 85 -1.86 10.30 -13.28
N ILE A 86 -2.83 9.40 -13.06
CA ILE A 86 -2.62 8.12 -12.37
C ILE A 86 -2.31 7.05 -13.41
N ALA A 87 -1.32 6.22 -13.15
CA ALA A 87 -1.02 5.06 -13.98
C ALA A 87 -2.20 4.09 -13.99
N PRO A 88 -2.55 3.48 -15.13
CA PRO A 88 -3.66 2.53 -15.24
C PRO A 88 -3.26 1.18 -14.64
N ALA A 89 -3.15 1.14 -13.31
CA ALA A 89 -2.79 -0.07 -12.56
C ALA A 89 -3.80 -0.29 -11.43
N HIS A 90 -4.06 -1.56 -11.13
CA HIS A 90 -4.88 -1.95 -9.99
C HIS A 90 -4.02 -2.00 -8.73
N LEU A 91 -4.51 -1.40 -7.66
CA LEU A 91 -3.89 -1.44 -6.34
C LEU A 91 -4.73 -2.30 -5.40
N ALA A 92 -4.11 -3.33 -4.83
CA ALA A 92 -4.72 -4.19 -3.83
C ALA A 92 -3.98 -4.07 -2.49
N LEU A 93 -4.73 -4.08 -1.38
CA LEU A 93 -4.15 -4.10 -0.04
C LEU A 93 -4.32 -5.47 0.60
N ILE A 94 -3.20 -6.05 1.04
CA ILE A 94 -3.14 -7.20 1.94
C ILE A 94 -2.82 -6.64 3.33
N PRO A 95 -3.82 -6.43 4.22
CA PRO A 95 -3.70 -5.57 5.37
C PRO A 95 -2.94 -6.24 6.52
N ALA A 96 -1.73 -5.80 6.79
CA ALA A 96 -0.91 -6.24 7.92
C ALA A 96 -0.66 -5.13 8.96
N GLY A 97 -1.10 -3.90 8.71
CA GLY A 97 -0.97 -2.75 9.61
C GLY A 97 -1.88 -2.82 10.85
N THR A 98 -1.75 -1.84 11.74
CA THR A 98 -2.54 -1.74 12.97
C THR A 98 -3.94 -1.21 12.71
N GLY A 99 -4.10 -0.09 11.99
CA GLY A 99 -5.39 0.58 11.74
C GLY A 99 -6.29 -0.24 10.81
N ARG A 100 -5.79 -0.60 9.65
CA ARG A 100 -6.54 -1.30 8.60
C ARG A 100 -7.81 -0.55 8.20
N ASP A 101 -7.73 0.77 8.16
CA ASP A 101 -8.88 1.64 7.93
C ASP A 101 -9.34 1.55 6.48
N PHE A 102 -8.42 1.51 5.52
CA PHE A 102 -8.78 1.32 4.11
C PHE A 102 -9.43 -0.04 3.86
N ALA A 103 -8.90 -1.11 4.45
CA ALA A 103 -9.53 -2.43 4.36
C ALA A 103 -10.94 -2.43 4.96
N ARG A 104 -11.16 -1.69 6.06
CA ARG A 104 -12.48 -1.56 6.70
C ARG A 104 -13.47 -0.82 5.79
N SER A 105 -13.07 0.32 5.22
CA SER A 105 -13.94 1.13 4.36
C SER A 105 -14.28 0.45 3.02
N THR A 106 -13.40 -0.39 2.53
CA THR A 106 -13.65 -1.14 1.27
C THR A 106 -14.31 -2.49 1.47
N GLY A 107 -14.48 -2.96 2.72
CA GLY A 107 -15.00 -4.29 3.03
C GLY A 107 -14.01 -5.42 2.71
N ALA A 108 -12.72 -5.11 2.52
CA ALA A 108 -11.69 -6.11 2.28
C ALA A 108 -11.41 -6.95 3.54
N PRO A 109 -11.03 -8.23 3.41
CA PRO A 109 -10.67 -9.05 4.54
C PRO A 109 -9.54 -8.43 5.36
N ARG A 110 -9.69 -8.39 6.69
CA ARG A 110 -8.71 -7.78 7.60
C ARG A 110 -7.55 -8.73 7.96
N ASN A 111 -7.70 -10.01 7.68
CA ASN A 111 -6.65 -11.01 7.82
C ASN A 111 -5.82 -11.03 6.53
N PRO A 112 -4.47 -10.95 6.59
CA PRO A 112 -3.63 -10.90 5.39
C PRO A 112 -3.77 -12.14 4.49
N ILE A 113 -3.91 -13.33 5.07
CA ILE A 113 -4.04 -14.57 4.30
C ILE A 113 -5.39 -14.61 3.59
N ALA A 114 -6.48 -14.26 4.29
CA ALA A 114 -7.81 -14.19 3.69
C ALA A 114 -7.89 -13.11 2.59
N ALA A 115 -7.19 -11.99 2.77
CA ALA A 115 -7.10 -10.96 1.73
C ALA A 115 -6.35 -11.46 0.48
N ALA A 116 -5.24 -12.16 0.66
CA ALA A 116 -4.49 -12.78 -0.43
C ALA A 116 -5.35 -13.83 -1.18
N GLN A 117 -6.06 -14.68 -0.45
CA GLN A 117 -7.00 -15.65 -1.03
C GLN A 117 -8.12 -14.96 -1.84
N ALA A 118 -8.69 -13.87 -1.31
CA ALA A 118 -9.72 -13.11 -2.02
C ALA A 118 -9.21 -12.54 -3.35
N LEU A 119 -7.96 -12.08 -3.42
CA LEU A 119 -7.35 -11.60 -4.67
C LEU A 119 -7.26 -12.69 -5.73
N VAL A 120 -6.96 -13.92 -5.33
CA VAL A 120 -6.84 -15.08 -6.22
C VAL A 120 -8.22 -15.55 -6.71
N HIS A 121 -9.22 -15.58 -5.82
CA HIS A 121 -10.55 -16.10 -6.11
C HIS A 121 -11.51 -15.09 -6.77
N GLY A 122 -10.98 -14.02 -7.33
CA GLY A 122 -11.76 -13.06 -8.12
C GLY A 122 -12.30 -11.89 -7.31
N ALA A 123 -11.40 -11.19 -6.61
CA ALA A 123 -11.75 -9.92 -5.98
C ALA A 123 -12.33 -8.95 -7.01
N THR A 124 -13.42 -8.29 -6.65
CA THR A 124 -14.04 -7.28 -7.51
C THR A 124 -13.15 -6.03 -7.54
N VAL A 125 -12.78 -5.58 -8.74
CA VAL A 125 -12.13 -4.29 -8.93
C VAL A 125 -13.16 -3.19 -8.72
N ARG A 126 -12.84 -2.22 -7.89
CA ARG A 126 -13.68 -1.04 -7.63
C ARG A 126 -12.90 0.22 -7.93
N THR A 127 -13.56 1.18 -8.55
CA THR A 127 -13.05 2.54 -8.64
C THR A 127 -13.32 3.21 -7.30
N VAL A 128 -12.30 3.84 -6.75
CA VAL A 128 -12.40 4.63 -5.51
C VAL A 128 -11.88 6.04 -5.78
N ASP A 129 -12.53 7.01 -5.17
CA ASP A 129 -12.02 8.37 -5.18
C ASP A 129 -10.78 8.49 -4.30
N VAL A 130 -9.85 9.32 -4.72
CA VAL A 130 -8.66 9.67 -3.95
C VAL A 130 -8.66 11.17 -3.66
N GLY A 131 -8.32 11.53 -2.44
CA GLY A 131 -8.16 12.93 -2.10
C GLY A 131 -6.77 13.43 -2.52
N VAL A 132 -6.69 14.75 -2.78
CA VAL A 132 -5.45 15.44 -3.10
C VAL A 132 -5.20 16.53 -2.06
N VAL A 133 -3.99 16.55 -1.51
CA VAL A 133 -3.51 17.68 -0.70
C VAL A 133 -2.43 18.40 -1.48
N THR A 134 -2.62 19.71 -1.67
CA THR A 134 -1.63 20.58 -2.29
C THR A 134 -0.93 21.39 -1.21
N PHE A 135 0.38 21.30 -1.14
CA PHE A 135 1.20 22.07 -0.21
C PHE A 135 1.57 23.44 -0.78
N PRO A 136 1.99 24.42 0.05
CA PRO A 136 2.42 25.72 -0.42
C PRO A 136 3.57 25.69 -1.45
N THR A 137 4.35 24.61 -1.44
CA THR A 137 5.42 24.33 -2.43
C THR A 137 4.89 23.81 -3.77
N MET A 138 3.56 23.80 -3.97
CA MET A 138 2.86 23.23 -5.13
C MET A 138 3.06 21.71 -5.30
N GLN A 139 3.64 21.05 -4.31
CA GLN A 139 3.66 19.60 -4.27
C GLN A 139 2.29 19.06 -3.89
N GLU A 140 1.83 18.07 -4.60
CA GLU A 140 0.58 17.38 -4.32
C GLU A 140 0.84 15.97 -3.79
N ARG A 141 0.01 15.56 -2.85
CA ARG A 141 0.01 14.21 -2.29
C ARG A 141 -1.39 13.62 -2.37
N LEU A 142 -1.45 12.36 -2.81
CA LEU A 142 -2.69 11.59 -2.81
C LEU A 142 -2.89 10.91 -1.46
N PHE A 143 -4.15 10.81 -1.02
CA PHE A 143 -4.51 10.05 0.17
C PHE A 143 -5.78 9.22 -0.05
N LEU A 144 -5.85 8.04 0.62
CA LEU A 144 -6.94 7.08 0.47
C LEU A 144 -8.06 7.28 1.49
N ASN A 145 -7.73 7.60 2.73
CA ASN A 145 -8.70 7.65 3.83
C ASN A 145 -8.82 9.04 4.43
N VAL A 146 -7.75 9.49 5.09
CA VAL A 146 -7.75 10.71 5.90
C VAL A 146 -6.48 11.50 5.62
N ALA A 147 -6.64 12.80 5.40
CA ALA A 147 -5.58 13.78 5.56
C ALA A 147 -5.93 14.63 6.78
N SER A 148 -5.02 14.78 7.72
CA SER A 148 -5.23 15.55 8.93
C SER A 148 -4.09 16.55 9.15
N PHE A 149 -4.40 17.63 9.86
CA PHE A 149 -3.46 18.71 10.14
C PHE A 149 -3.66 19.24 11.58
N GLY A 150 -2.76 20.11 12.04
CA GLY A 150 -2.81 20.66 13.40
C GLY A 150 -2.44 19.62 14.45
N VAL A 151 -3.23 19.50 15.51
CA VAL A 151 -2.94 18.61 16.65
C VAL A 151 -2.79 17.14 16.24
N SER A 152 -3.59 16.68 15.29
CA SER A 152 -3.49 15.30 14.79
C SER A 152 -2.13 15.00 14.15
N ALA A 153 -1.55 15.97 13.43
CA ALA A 153 -0.22 15.84 12.85
C ALA A 153 0.87 15.82 13.93
N GLN A 154 0.72 16.61 14.99
CA GLN A 154 1.64 16.60 16.12
C GLN A 154 1.61 15.26 16.87
N ILE A 155 0.42 14.69 17.09
CA ILE A 155 0.27 13.37 17.69
C ILE A 155 0.93 12.29 16.82
N ALA A 156 0.72 12.34 15.50
CA ALA A 156 1.34 11.39 14.58
C ALA A 156 2.87 11.47 14.62
N HIS A 157 3.43 12.68 14.66
CA HIS A 157 4.86 12.91 14.76
C HIS A 157 5.41 12.38 16.10
N ALA A 158 4.74 12.66 17.21
CA ALA A 158 5.15 12.16 18.53
C ALA A 158 5.14 10.61 18.58
N LEU A 159 4.17 9.96 17.94
CA LEU A 159 4.12 8.50 17.84
C LEU A 159 5.25 7.90 16.96
N GLU A 160 5.82 8.69 16.05
CA GLU A 160 7.00 8.27 15.28
C GLU A 160 8.27 8.39 16.13
N GLU A 161 8.40 9.47 16.92
CA GLU A 161 9.53 9.69 17.82
C GLU A 161 9.52 8.72 19.01
N TYR A 162 8.34 8.35 19.49
CA TYR A 162 8.16 7.46 20.67
C TYR A 162 7.37 6.20 20.28
N PRO A 163 8.01 5.23 19.58
CA PRO A 163 7.32 4.02 19.10
C PRO A 163 6.67 3.17 20.19
N GLN A 164 7.11 3.29 21.44
CA GLN A 164 6.53 2.61 22.61
C GLN A 164 5.12 3.10 22.95
N LEU A 165 4.66 4.21 22.39
CA LEU A 165 3.31 4.76 22.60
C LEU A 165 2.28 4.25 21.58
N LYS A 166 2.71 3.39 20.65
CA LYS A 166 1.85 2.82 19.59
C LYS A 166 1.01 1.65 20.06
#